data_ff2f611b674ce129d38ca4127fc83fdc
#
_entry.id   ff2f611b674ce129d38ca4127fc83fdc
#
_cell.length_a   1.000
_cell.length_b   1.000
_cell.length_c   1.000
_cell.angle_alpha   90.00
_cell.angle_beta   90.00
_cell.angle_gamma   90.00
#
_symmetry.space_group_name_H-M   'P 1'
#
loop_
_entity.id
_entity.type
_entity.pdbx_description
1 polymer ?
#
loop_
_entity_poly.entity_id
_entity_poly.type
_entity_poly.pdbx_seq_one_letter_code
_entity_poly.pdbx_strand_id
1 'polypeptide(L)' 'MTFLVDANVLSEPTRPAPDTGVLAWLRQHERDLVVDPVIVGELRFGILLLPKGRKRARLERWFESGIERL' A
#
# COMPACT_ATOMS: atom_id res chain seq x y z
N MET A 1 -7.87 -9.71 16.20
CA MET A 1 -7.84 -10.57 15.00
C MET A 1 -6.84 -10.02 14.00
N THR A 2 -6.11 -10.89 13.36
CA THR A 2 -5.07 -10.52 12.40
C THR A 2 -5.57 -10.75 10.97
N PHE A 3 -5.33 -9.77 10.09
CA PHE A 3 -5.71 -9.87 8.68
C PHE A 3 -4.48 -9.86 7.79
N LEU A 4 -4.36 -10.88 6.94
CA LEU A 4 -3.33 -10.90 5.89
C LEU A 4 -3.89 -10.19 4.66
N VAL A 5 -3.22 -9.14 4.24
CA VAL A 5 -3.72 -8.23 3.19
C VAL A 5 -2.92 -8.44 1.90
N ASP A 6 -3.63 -8.55 0.77
CA ASP A 6 -2.97 -8.65 -0.53
C ASP A 6 -2.58 -7.28 -1.10
N ALA A 7 -1.78 -7.31 -2.16
CA ALA A 7 -1.26 -6.09 -2.78
C ALA A 7 -2.37 -5.20 -3.35
N ASN A 8 -3.45 -5.78 -3.85
CA ASN A 8 -4.54 -5.01 -4.45
C ASN A 8 -5.25 -4.17 -3.39
N VAL A 9 -5.52 -4.75 -2.23
CA VAL A 9 -6.17 -4.04 -1.13
C VAL A 9 -5.25 -2.94 -0.58
N LEU A 10 -3.96 -3.28 -0.36
CA LEU A 10 -3.00 -2.30 0.14
C LEU A 10 -2.78 -1.13 -0.78
N SER A 11 -2.84 -1.34 -2.10
CA SER A 11 -2.60 -0.30 -3.09
C SER A 11 -3.82 0.54 -3.40
N GLU A 12 -5.00 0.21 -2.86
CA GLU A 12 -6.23 0.96 -3.13
C GLU A 12 -6.09 2.47 -2.88
N PRO A 13 -5.43 2.94 -1.79
CA PRO A 13 -5.26 4.37 -1.56
C PRO A 13 -4.51 5.12 -2.67
N THR A 14 -3.76 4.41 -3.50
CA THR A 14 -2.96 5.03 -4.57
C THR A 14 -3.71 5.18 -5.88
N ARG A 15 -4.93 4.64 -5.99
CA ARG A 15 -5.73 4.71 -7.21
C ARG A 15 -6.34 6.10 -7.38
N PRO A 16 -6.59 6.54 -8.64
CA PRO A 16 -7.20 7.85 -8.89
C PRO A 16 -8.58 8.02 -8.24
N ALA A 17 -9.36 6.94 -8.19
CA ALA A 17 -10.70 6.96 -7.58
C ALA A 17 -10.81 5.78 -6.61
N PRO A 18 -10.17 5.88 -5.43
CA PRO A 18 -10.14 4.76 -4.51
C PRO A 18 -11.52 4.45 -3.93
N ASP A 19 -11.76 3.17 -3.68
CA ASP A 19 -12.99 2.70 -3.03
C ASP A 19 -13.00 3.17 -1.57
N THR A 20 -13.98 3.98 -1.22
CA THR A 20 -14.07 4.54 0.13
C THR A 20 -14.31 3.49 1.20
N GLY A 21 -15.01 2.40 0.86
CA GLY A 21 -15.23 1.29 1.79
C GLY A 21 -13.93 0.56 2.13
N VAL A 22 -13.08 0.33 1.12
CA VAL A 22 -11.77 -0.29 1.33
C VAL A 22 -10.88 0.61 2.17
N LEU A 23 -10.87 1.92 1.89
CA LEU A 23 -10.08 2.87 2.69
C LEU A 23 -10.51 2.88 4.15
N ALA A 24 -11.82 2.89 4.39
CA ALA A 24 -12.37 2.87 5.74
C ALA A 24 -11.99 1.57 6.47
N TRP A 25 -12.09 0.43 5.77
CA TRP A 25 -11.72 -0.86 6.31
C TRP A 25 -10.24 -0.92 6.70
N LEU A 26 -9.35 -0.44 5.82
CA LEU A 26 -7.91 -0.40 6.08
C LEU A 26 -7.60 0.46 7.32
N ARG A 27 -8.24 1.62 7.44
CA ARG A 27 -8.04 2.51 8.58
C ARG A 27 -8.53 1.88 9.88
N GLN A 28 -9.70 1.24 9.82
CA GLN A 28 -10.32 0.61 10.99
C GLN A 28 -9.48 -0.54 11.52
N HIS A 29 -8.84 -1.32 10.63
CA HIS A 29 -8.09 -2.51 10.99
C HIS A 29 -6.58 -2.33 10.94
N GLU A 30 -6.10 -1.11 10.87
CA GLU A 30 -4.68 -0.78 10.68
C GLU A 30 -3.75 -1.55 11.63
N ARG A 31 -4.15 -1.70 12.88
CA ARG A 31 -3.32 -2.37 13.90
C ARG A 31 -3.30 -3.89 13.76
N ASP A 32 -4.25 -4.44 13.04
CA ASP A 32 -4.39 -5.88 12.87
C ASP A 32 -3.90 -6.37 11.51
N LEU A 33 -3.36 -5.47 10.68
CA LEU A 33 -2.89 -5.82 9.34
C LEU A 33 -1.53 -6.50 9.38
N VAL A 34 -1.41 -7.58 8.64
CA VAL A 34 -0.14 -8.27 8.41
C VAL A 34 0.10 -8.32 6.92
N VAL A 35 1.30 -7.95 6.50
CA VAL A 35 1.68 -7.92 5.08
C VAL A 35 2.82 -8.91 4.87
N ASP A 36 2.64 -9.79 3.88
CA ASP A 36 3.69 -10.74 3.50
C ASP A 36 4.91 -9.97 2.97
N PRO A 37 6.13 -10.29 3.44
CA PRO A 37 7.35 -9.62 2.96
C PRO A 37 7.54 -9.70 1.45
N VAL A 38 7.06 -10.78 0.81
CA VAL A 38 7.12 -10.92 -0.65
C VAL A 38 6.25 -9.85 -1.32
N ILE A 39 5.05 -9.61 -0.79
CA ILE A 39 4.16 -8.57 -1.31
C ILE A 39 4.77 -7.19 -1.14
N VAL A 40 5.37 -6.91 0.00
CA VAL A 40 6.08 -5.64 0.24
C VAL A 40 7.20 -5.45 -0.77
N GLY A 41 7.99 -6.49 -1.03
CA GLY A 41 9.04 -6.46 -2.04
C GLY A 41 8.51 -6.22 -3.45
N GLU A 42 7.41 -6.86 -3.82
CA GLU A 42 6.78 -6.66 -5.13
C GLU A 42 6.26 -5.24 -5.32
N LEU A 43 5.64 -4.67 -4.30
CA LEU A 43 5.16 -3.29 -4.34
C LEU A 43 6.33 -2.31 -4.53
N ARG A 44 7.39 -2.49 -3.76
CA ARG A 44 8.57 -1.64 -3.88
C ARG A 44 9.21 -1.76 -5.26
N PHE A 45 9.36 -2.97 -5.76
CA PHE A 45 9.91 -3.23 -7.09
C PHE A 45 9.07 -2.55 -8.16
N GLY A 46 7.74 -2.67 -8.09
CA GLY A 46 6.83 -2.03 -9.04
C GLY A 46 6.97 -0.50 -9.04
N ILE A 47 7.14 0.09 -7.87
CA ILE A 47 7.35 1.55 -7.77
C ILE A 47 8.68 1.94 -8.41
N LEU A 48 9.73 1.18 -8.17
CA LEU A 48 11.06 1.47 -8.70
C LEU A 48 11.16 1.30 -10.22
N LEU A 49 10.24 0.54 -10.82
CA LEU A 49 10.15 0.40 -12.28
C LEU A 49 9.54 1.62 -12.95
N LEU A 50 8.86 2.49 -12.21
CA LEU A 50 8.26 3.69 -12.78
C LEU A 50 9.34 4.71 -13.16
N PRO A 51 9.11 5.51 -14.21
CA PRO A 51 10.01 6.62 -14.53
C PRO A 51 10.09 7.59 -13.37
N LYS A 52 11.24 8.21 -13.17
CA LYS A 52 11.40 9.27 -12.18
C LYS A 52 10.41 10.40 -12.49
N GLY A 53 9.70 10.88 -11.46
CA GLY A 53 8.70 11.92 -11.62
C GLY A 53 7.78 11.99 -10.41
N ARG A 54 6.72 12.79 -10.55
CA ARG A 54 5.78 13.05 -9.45
C ARG A 54 5.05 11.80 -8.98
N LYS A 55 4.63 10.95 -9.92
CA LYS A 55 3.90 9.74 -9.59
C LYS A 55 4.76 8.79 -8.77
N ARG A 56 5.99 8.55 -9.22
CA ARG A 56 6.92 7.69 -8.49
C ARG A 56 7.23 8.24 -7.10
N ALA A 57 7.51 9.54 -7.00
CA ALA A 57 7.81 10.18 -5.73
C ALA A 57 6.64 10.06 -4.75
N ARG A 58 5.40 10.24 -5.24
CA ARG A 58 4.21 10.09 -4.41
C ARG A 58 4.05 8.67 -3.90
N LEU A 59 4.27 7.67 -4.76
CA LEU A 59 4.15 6.27 -4.38
C LEU A 59 5.26 5.84 -3.43
N GLU A 60 6.48 6.36 -3.61
CA GLU A 60 7.58 6.11 -2.69
C GLU A 60 7.26 6.65 -1.29
N ARG A 61 6.72 7.87 -1.20
CA ARG A 61 6.30 8.44 0.09
C ARG A 61 5.19 7.63 0.75
N TRP A 62 4.19 7.23 -0.03
CA TRP A 62 3.12 6.37 0.47
C TRP A 62 3.67 5.07 1.03
N PHE A 63 4.57 4.43 0.29
CA PHE A 63 5.17 3.16 0.71
C PHE A 63 5.96 3.33 2.01
N GLU A 64 6.83 4.34 2.08
CA GLU A 64 7.68 4.56 3.26
C GLU A 64 6.88 4.97 4.50
N SER A 65 5.86 5.81 4.32
CA SER A 65 5.08 6.31 5.46
C SER A 65 4.00 5.37 5.94
N GLY A 66 3.55 4.44 5.10
CA GLY A 66 2.46 3.54 5.43
C GLY A 66 2.84 2.07 5.45
N ILE A 67 3.34 1.55 4.33
CA ILE A 67 3.55 0.11 4.16
C ILE A 67 4.70 -0.42 5.02
N GLU A 68 5.84 0.25 5.04
CA GLU A 68 7.00 -0.21 5.81
C GLU A 68 6.76 -0.21 7.32
N ARG A 69 5.75 0.50 7.79
CA ARG A 69 5.39 0.53 9.20
C ARG A 69 4.48 -0.62 9.64
N LEU A 70 3.94 -1.35 8.70
CA LEU A 70 3.06 -2.49 9.00
C LEU A 70 3.87 -3.78 9.42
#